data_de34df615c515eccbdc582f2261cc583
#
_entry.id   de34df615c515eccbdc582f2261cc583
#
_cell.length_a   1.000
_cell.length_b   1.000
_cell.length_c   1.000
_cell.angle_alpha   90.00
_cell.angle_beta   90.00
_cell.angle_gamma   90.00
#
_symmetry.space_group_name_H-M   'P 1'
#
loop_
_entity.id
_entity.type
_entity.pdbx_description
1 polymer ?
#
loop_
_entity_poly.entity_id
_entity_poly.type
_entity_poly.pdbx_seq_one_letter_code
_entity_poly.pdbx_strand_id
1 'polypeptide(L)'
;MENNISQEESQKIMIERPSEIVIFTDENNNIGGSLHLWHNRPDYNGRKTSYIGNVNIYEKYRKDEEQLFNKVFEELKKEGIETIIGPLNGTTWNTYRYVTEKGNGRPFLLEPWNEDYSVSLFKKLDFKHLAGYISTVMEGMNSDGRKNLNKKIEKLKKFDYYEDIRVESAENKDLLTVLNKVYDLTVEAFKNNFLYSELEREIFLKMYLSYEDKIIKKFFKMLYLRDELIGYVFGIPDYTELGYKGKIDTIILKTIAVSPEYNGKGMGYILINSLIEEAEKEGYENVIYALMHESNVSKNIGLLLGNMLRRYTLFIKEL
;
A
#
# COMPACT_ATOMS: atom_id res chain seq x y z
N MET A 1 -7.66 25.69 -25.82
CA MET A 1 -8.35 25.09 -24.66
C MET A 1 -7.29 24.98 -23.60
N GLU A 2 -7.37 25.79 -22.54
CA GLU A 2 -6.49 25.68 -21.39
C GLU A 2 -6.77 24.31 -20.75
N ASN A 3 -5.77 23.41 -20.78
CA ASN A 3 -5.81 22.16 -20.03
C ASN A 3 -5.65 22.52 -18.54
N ASN A 4 -6.73 22.89 -17.90
CA ASN A 4 -6.74 23.09 -16.46
C ASN A 4 -6.55 21.73 -15.80
N ILE A 5 -5.35 21.52 -15.22
CA ILE A 5 -5.11 20.43 -14.28
C ILE A 5 -6.19 20.52 -13.20
N SER A 6 -6.89 19.44 -12.91
CA SER A 6 -7.93 19.45 -11.88
C SER A 6 -7.32 19.83 -10.53
N GLN A 7 -8.12 20.39 -9.63
CA GLN A 7 -7.66 20.75 -8.29
C GLN A 7 -7.13 19.51 -7.54
N GLU A 8 -7.72 18.35 -7.77
CA GLU A 8 -7.32 17.05 -7.21
C GLU A 8 -5.95 16.61 -7.75
N GLU A 9 -5.71 16.70 -9.05
CA GLU A 9 -4.41 16.42 -9.66
C GLU A 9 -3.32 17.37 -9.17
N SER A 10 -3.64 18.66 -9.04
CA SER A 10 -2.71 19.65 -8.51
C SER A 10 -2.31 19.35 -7.07
N GLN A 11 -3.26 18.96 -6.22
CA GLN A 11 -3.00 18.53 -4.85
C GLN A 11 -2.15 17.26 -4.80
N LYS A 12 -2.45 16.29 -5.67
CA LYS A 12 -1.68 15.05 -5.77
C LYS A 12 -0.22 15.31 -6.17
N ILE A 13 0.01 16.14 -7.17
CA ILE A 13 1.37 16.56 -7.59
C ILE A 13 2.12 17.24 -6.44
N MET A 14 1.45 18.12 -5.67
CA MET A 14 2.06 18.78 -4.52
C MET A 14 2.48 17.81 -3.41
N ILE A 15 1.74 16.72 -3.22
CA ILE A 15 2.04 15.68 -2.22
C ILE A 15 3.14 14.76 -2.72
N GLU A 16 3.04 14.27 -3.95
CA GLU A 16 3.95 13.31 -4.54
C GLU A 16 5.32 13.92 -4.92
N ARG A 17 5.36 15.22 -5.23
CA ARG A 17 6.56 16.02 -5.55
C ARG A 17 7.46 15.34 -6.58
N PRO A 18 6.98 15.13 -7.83
CA PRO A 18 7.83 14.61 -8.89
C PRO A 18 8.98 15.58 -9.19
N SER A 19 10.15 15.04 -9.56
CA SER A 19 11.28 15.83 -10.05
C SER A 19 10.99 16.40 -11.43
N GLU A 20 10.24 15.62 -12.23
CA GLU A 20 9.88 15.98 -13.60
C GLU A 20 8.53 15.38 -13.98
N ILE A 21 7.79 16.11 -14.82
CA ILE A 21 6.59 15.63 -15.50
C ILE A 21 6.85 15.67 -17.00
N VAL A 22 6.96 14.50 -17.60
CA VAL A 22 7.14 14.37 -19.06
C VAL A 22 5.77 14.31 -19.72
N ILE A 23 5.55 15.20 -20.68
CA ILE A 23 4.31 15.24 -21.48
C ILE A 23 4.65 14.85 -22.92
N PHE A 24 3.95 13.86 -23.44
CA PHE A 24 4.06 13.42 -24.83
C PHE A 24 3.10 14.20 -25.71
N THR A 25 3.61 14.76 -26.81
CA THR A 25 2.78 15.47 -27.78
C THR A 25 2.99 14.90 -29.19
N ASP A 26 1.95 14.97 -30.02
CA ASP A 26 2.07 14.70 -31.45
C ASP A 26 2.64 15.93 -32.21
N GLU A 27 2.83 15.78 -33.52
CA GLU A 27 3.36 16.84 -34.39
C GLU A 27 2.48 18.10 -34.40
N ASN A 28 1.21 18.00 -33.99
CA ASN A 28 0.27 19.11 -33.89
C ASN A 28 0.17 19.67 -32.46
N ASN A 29 1.08 19.30 -31.57
CA ASN A 29 1.09 19.65 -30.13
C ASN A 29 -0.15 19.15 -29.37
N ASN A 30 -0.84 18.12 -29.84
CA ASN A 30 -1.87 17.48 -29.02
C ASN A 30 -1.23 16.55 -27.98
N ILE A 31 -1.71 16.61 -26.75
CA ILE A 31 -1.21 15.76 -25.67
C ILE A 31 -1.60 14.31 -25.96
N GLY A 32 -0.60 13.43 -25.97
CA GLY A 32 -0.75 11.99 -26.19
C GLY A 32 -0.62 11.17 -24.91
N GLY A 33 -0.11 11.78 -23.84
CA GLY A 33 0.08 11.12 -22.57
C GLY A 33 1.05 11.86 -21.67
N SER A 34 1.32 11.27 -20.50
CA SER A 34 2.28 11.79 -19.55
C SER A 34 2.86 10.68 -18.68
N LEU A 35 4.00 10.95 -18.05
CA LEU A 35 4.56 10.19 -16.96
C LEU A 35 5.27 11.11 -15.97
N HIS A 36 5.43 10.68 -14.74
CA HIS A 36 6.15 11.42 -13.73
C HIS A 36 7.43 10.68 -13.34
N LEU A 37 8.51 11.44 -13.08
CA LEU A 37 9.82 10.94 -12.69
C LEU A 37 10.24 11.51 -11.33
N TRP A 38 10.93 10.71 -10.54
CA TRP A 38 11.54 11.11 -9.26
C TRP A 38 13.01 10.68 -9.25
N HIS A 39 13.93 11.67 -9.35
CA HIS A 39 15.39 11.48 -9.32
C HIS A 39 15.99 11.73 -7.94
N ASN A 40 15.21 12.33 -7.03
CA ASN A 40 15.61 12.76 -5.69
C ASN A 40 15.24 11.73 -4.61
N ARG A 41 15.24 10.45 -4.96
CA ARG A 41 14.96 9.32 -4.08
C ARG A 41 16.21 8.46 -3.94
N PRO A 42 16.30 7.62 -2.90
CA PRO A 42 17.47 6.77 -2.69
C PRO A 42 17.81 5.90 -3.90
N ASP A 43 19.09 5.77 -4.16
CA ASP A 43 19.62 4.87 -5.17
C ASP A 43 19.35 3.40 -4.80
N TYR A 44 19.13 2.57 -5.81
CA TYR A 44 18.88 1.14 -5.63
C TYR A 44 20.17 0.33 -5.87
N ASN A 45 20.61 -0.41 -4.84
CA ASN A 45 21.84 -1.24 -4.89
C ASN A 45 23.10 -0.46 -5.34
N GLY A 46 23.21 0.82 -4.94
CA GLY A 46 24.34 1.67 -5.29
C GLY A 46 24.34 2.18 -6.73
N ARG A 47 23.26 1.93 -7.50
CA ARG A 47 23.08 2.45 -8.87
C ARG A 47 22.19 3.68 -8.84
N LYS A 48 22.59 4.73 -9.54
CA LYS A 48 21.79 5.95 -9.66
C LYS A 48 20.43 5.63 -10.27
N THR A 49 19.38 5.86 -9.51
CA THR A 49 18.04 5.35 -9.81
C THR A 49 17.03 6.49 -10.01
N SER A 50 16.22 6.38 -11.06
CA SER A 50 14.99 7.15 -11.22
C SER A 50 13.77 6.28 -10.97
N TYR A 51 12.75 6.87 -10.37
CA TYR A 51 11.46 6.19 -10.19
C TYR A 51 10.45 6.75 -11.18
N ILE A 52 9.63 5.87 -11.79
CA ILE A 52 8.61 6.23 -12.77
C ILE A 52 7.22 5.87 -12.24
N GLY A 53 6.30 6.80 -12.35
CA GLY A 53 4.90 6.59 -11.95
C GLY A 53 3.93 7.47 -12.73
N ASN A 54 2.65 7.44 -12.37
CA ASN A 54 1.57 8.18 -13.05
C ASN A 54 1.66 8.08 -14.59
N VAL A 55 2.00 6.88 -15.09
CA VAL A 55 2.15 6.62 -16.52
C VAL A 55 0.76 6.54 -17.16
N ASN A 56 0.48 7.47 -18.06
CA ASN A 56 -0.77 7.54 -18.81
C ASN A 56 -0.49 7.80 -20.29
N ILE A 57 -0.85 6.86 -21.16
CA ILE A 57 -0.75 6.99 -22.62
C ILE A 57 -2.15 6.84 -23.19
N TYR A 58 -2.64 7.88 -23.86
CA TYR A 58 -3.95 7.85 -24.48
C TYR A 58 -3.98 6.82 -25.60
N GLU A 59 -5.06 6.08 -25.70
CA GLU A 59 -5.21 4.91 -26.58
C GLU A 59 -4.77 5.18 -28.03
N LYS A 60 -5.13 6.35 -28.58
CA LYS A 60 -4.76 6.80 -29.92
C LYS A 60 -3.25 6.78 -30.19
N TYR A 61 -2.41 6.96 -29.14
CA TYR A 61 -0.95 7.11 -29.23
C TYR A 61 -0.18 5.87 -28.76
N ARG A 62 -0.87 4.81 -28.36
CA ARG A 62 -0.24 3.57 -27.87
C ARG A 62 0.62 2.86 -28.91
N LYS A 63 0.41 3.11 -30.19
CA LYS A 63 1.23 2.54 -31.28
C LYS A 63 2.66 3.10 -31.32
N ASP A 64 2.87 4.32 -30.82
CA ASP A 64 4.15 5.04 -30.87
C ASP A 64 4.88 5.03 -29.51
N GLU A 65 4.35 4.31 -28.51
CA GLU A 65 4.79 4.34 -27.12
C GLU A 65 6.26 3.97 -26.93
N GLU A 66 6.77 2.95 -27.63
CA GLU A 66 8.18 2.54 -27.52
C GLU A 66 9.13 3.65 -27.91
N GLN A 67 8.82 4.37 -29.01
CA GLN A 67 9.64 5.51 -29.44
C GLN A 67 9.61 6.65 -28.41
N LEU A 68 8.45 6.91 -27.82
CA LEU A 68 8.29 7.94 -26.80
C LEU A 68 9.12 7.61 -25.55
N PHE A 69 9.00 6.38 -25.04
CA PHE A 69 9.76 5.95 -23.87
C PHE A 69 11.26 5.85 -24.11
N ASN A 70 11.70 5.40 -25.30
CA ASN A 70 13.11 5.33 -25.64
C ASN A 70 13.79 6.72 -25.59
N LYS A 71 13.10 7.78 -26.02
CA LYS A 71 13.60 9.15 -25.88
C LYS A 71 13.81 9.52 -24.39
N VAL A 72 12.84 9.19 -23.54
CA VAL A 72 12.95 9.43 -22.09
C VAL A 72 14.14 8.65 -21.51
N PHE A 73 14.30 7.38 -21.89
CA PHE A 73 15.41 6.56 -21.42
C PHE A 73 16.79 7.06 -21.87
N GLU A 74 16.88 7.58 -23.11
CA GLU A 74 18.13 8.19 -23.59
C GLU A 74 18.49 9.46 -22.81
N GLU A 75 17.53 10.32 -22.48
CA GLU A 75 17.79 11.51 -21.65
C GLU A 75 18.21 11.10 -20.23
N LEU A 76 17.51 10.16 -19.60
CA LEU A 76 17.90 9.65 -18.29
C LEU A 76 19.32 9.06 -18.29
N LYS A 77 19.73 8.34 -19.34
CA LYS A 77 21.12 7.87 -19.49
C LYS A 77 22.12 9.01 -19.55
N LYS A 78 21.84 10.08 -20.29
CA LYS A 78 22.71 11.26 -20.35
C LYS A 78 22.89 11.93 -19.00
N GLU A 79 21.86 11.85 -18.13
CA GLU A 79 21.90 12.33 -16.75
C GLU A 79 22.62 11.36 -15.79
N GLY A 80 23.08 10.22 -16.32
CA GLY A 80 23.80 9.19 -15.57
C GLY A 80 22.87 8.27 -14.75
N ILE A 81 21.58 8.22 -15.05
CA ILE A 81 20.67 7.23 -14.46
C ILE A 81 20.97 5.86 -15.05
N GLU A 82 21.15 4.87 -14.17
CA GLU A 82 21.51 3.50 -14.55
C GLU A 82 20.31 2.56 -14.43
N THR A 83 19.31 2.94 -13.60
CA THR A 83 18.18 2.07 -13.27
C THR A 83 16.89 2.88 -13.18
N ILE A 84 15.79 2.29 -13.66
CA ILE A 84 14.43 2.82 -13.49
C ILE A 84 13.60 1.81 -12.72
N ILE A 85 12.89 2.26 -11.67
CA ILE A 85 11.96 1.43 -10.90
C ILE A 85 10.54 2.00 -11.01
N GLY A 86 9.55 1.15 -11.28
CA GLY A 86 8.15 1.56 -11.36
C GLY A 86 7.15 0.42 -11.53
N PRO A 87 5.84 0.74 -11.49
CA PRO A 87 5.31 2.05 -11.18
C PRO A 87 5.47 2.39 -9.69
N LEU A 88 6.01 3.58 -9.39
CA LEU A 88 6.13 4.08 -8.02
C LEU A 88 6.07 5.60 -8.01
N ASN A 89 5.06 6.17 -7.37
CA ASN A 89 4.82 7.61 -7.28
C ASN A 89 5.69 8.24 -6.18
N GLY A 90 6.98 8.17 -6.35
CA GLY A 90 7.99 8.76 -5.48
C GLY A 90 8.30 7.97 -4.22
N THR A 91 7.33 7.44 -3.49
CA THR A 91 7.51 6.64 -2.28
C THR A 91 6.49 5.51 -2.17
N THR A 92 6.80 4.50 -1.34
CA THR A 92 5.87 3.40 -1.05
C THR A 92 4.66 3.82 -0.18
N TRP A 93 4.59 5.06 0.26
CA TRP A 93 3.42 5.65 0.91
C TRP A 93 2.34 6.07 -0.10
N ASN A 94 2.74 6.36 -1.33
CA ASN A 94 1.88 6.73 -2.44
C ASN A 94 1.45 5.49 -3.26
N THR A 95 0.81 5.74 -4.40
CA THR A 95 0.44 4.64 -5.32
C THR A 95 1.70 4.05 -5.96
N TYR A 96 1.85 2.74 -5.89
CA TYR A 96 2.92 2.01 -6.53
C TYR A 96 2.49 0.58 -6.86
N ARG A 97 3.26 -0.14 -7.71
CA ARG A 97 3.01 -1.49 -8.23
C ARG A 97 1.75 -1.60 -9.10
N TYR A 98 1.83 -2.47 -10.11
CA TYR A 98 0.68 -2.84 -10.93
C TYR A 98 0.05 -4.14 -10.44
N VAL A 99 -1.27 -4.26 -10.56
CA VAL A 99 -1.99 -5.53 -10.46
C VAL A 99 -1.60 -6.37 -11.66
N THR A 100 -1.00 -7.54 -11.42
CA THR A 100 -0.55 -8.47 -12.46
C THR A 100 -1.42 -9.72 -12.55
N GLU A 101 -2.10 -10.09 -11.46
CA GLU A 101 -3.12 -11.13 -11.44
C GLU A 101 -4.36 -10.57 -10.73
N LYS A 102 -5.37 -10.18 -11.51
CA LYS A 102 -6.57 -9.50 -11.00
C LYS A 102 -7.51 -10.40 -10.21
N GLY A 103 -7.45 -11.72 -10.44
CA GLY A 103 -8.42 -12.64 -9.86
C GLY A 103 -9.86 -12.28 -10.23
N ASN A 104 -10.79 -12.70 -9.41
CA ASN A 104 -12.20 -12.36 -9.54
C ASN A 104 -12.55 -11.19 -8.62
N GLY A 105 -13.49 -10.36 -9.05
CA GLY A 105 -14.04 -9.26 -8.25
C GLY A 105 -13.48 -7.87 -8.60
N ARG A 106 -14.10 -6.87 -7.98
CA ARG A 106 -13.79 -5.45 -8.18
C ARG A 106 -12.60 -5.04 -7.30
N PRO A 107 -11.92 -3.92 -7.59
CA PRO A 107 -10.92 -3.38 -6.70
C PRO A 107 -11.56 -2.97 -5.37
N PHE A 108 -10.84 -3.22 -4.28
CA PHE A 108 -11.21 -2.71 -2.96
C PHE A 108 -10.67 -1.29 -2.73
N LEU A 109 -11.15 -0.62 -1.69
CA LEU A 109 -10.76 0.76 -1.38
C LEU A 109 -9.24 0.91 -1.22
N LEU A 110 -8.68 1.90 -1.91
CA LEU A 110 -7.24 2.22 -1.95
C LEU A 110 -6.36 1.12 -2.55
N GLU A 111 -6.94 0.15 -3.26
CA GLU A 111 -6.16 -0.80 -4.05
C GLU A 111 -5.56 -0.09 -5.28
N PRO A 112 -4.25 -0.26 -5.57
CA PRO A 112 -3.73 0.17 -6.86
C PRO A 112 -4.45 -0.61 -7.97
N TRP A 113 -4.95 0.10 -8.97
CA TRP A 113 -5.67 -0.53 -10.07
C TRP A 113 -5.17 0.02 -11.41
N ASN A 114 -5.05 -0.86 -12.39
CA ASN A 114 -4.54 -0.52 -13.72
C ASN A 114 -5.24 -1.33 -14.80
N GLU A 115 -5.19 -0.83 -16.01
CA GLU A 115 -5.52 -1.60 -17.22
C GLU A 115 -4.46 -2.69 -17.44
N ASP A 116 -4.82 -3.78 -18.12
CA ASP A 116 -3.89 -4.83 -18.53
C ASP A 116 -2.80 -4.30 -19.46
N TYR A 117 -3.15 -3.27 -20.21
CA TYR A 117 -2.24 -2.51 -21.05
C TYR A 117 -1.01 -2.00 -20.28
N SER A 118 -1.18 -1.48 -19.06
CA SER A 118 -0.07 -0.94 -18.27
C SER A 118 1.02 -1.98 -17.99
N VAL A 119 0.63 -3.20 -17.66
CA VAL A 119 1.56 -4.32 -17.46
C VAL A 119 2.21 -4.73 -18.78
N SER A 120 1.42 -4.79 -19.87
CA SER A 120 1.90 -5.12 -21.21
C SER A 120 2.91 -4.11 -21.72
N LEU A 121 2.67 -2.82 -21.49
CA LEU A 121 3.59 -1.72 -21.81
C LEU A 121 4.94 -1.90 -21.09
N PHE A 122 4.93 -2.11 -19.78
CA PHE A 122 6.17 -2.28 -19.02
C PHE A 122 6.97 -3.50 -19.51
N LYS A 123 6.29 -4.62 -19.79
CA LYS A 123 6.95 -5.82 -20.37
C LYS A 123 7.54 -5.53 -21.76
N LYS A 124 6.81 -4.83 -22.62
CA LYS A 124 7.23 -4.43 -23.96
C LYS A 124 8.46 -3.50 -23.91
N LEU A 125 8.52 -2.63 -22.91
CA LEU A 125 9.65 -1.73 -22.64
C LEU A 125 10.80 -2.44 -21.90
N ASP A 126 10.79 -3.77 -21.80
CA ASP A 126 11.81 -4.62 -21.19
C ASP A 126 12.01 -4.41 -19.68
N PHE A 127 10.98 -3.90 -18.97
CA PHE A 127 11.00 -3.92 -17.52
C PHE A 127 10.86 -5.36 -17.00
N LYS A 128 11.66 -5.73 -16.02
CA LYS A 128 11.68 -7.03 -15.35
C LYS A 128 10.99 -6.96 -14.00
N HIS A 129 10.58 -8.11 -13.48
CA HIS A 129 10.07 -8.22 -12.12
C HIS A 129 11.13 -7.83 -11.11
N LEU A 130 10.80 -6.92 -10.20
CA LEU A 130 11.66 -6.50 -9.09
C LEU A 130 11.17 -7.06 -7.76
N ALA A 131 9.88 -6.87 -7.45
CA ALA A 131 9.28 -7.33 -6.21
C ALA A 131 7.79 -7.67 -6.41
N GLY A 132 7.35 -8.73 -5.74
CA GLY A 132 5.97 -9.18 -5.71
C GLY A 132 5.24 -8.78 -4.44
N TYR A 133 3.93 -8.59 -4.57
CA TYR A 133 3.03 -8.32 -3.46
C TYR A 133 1.76 -9.13 -3.64
N ILE A 134 1.09 -9.42 -2.54
CA ILE A 134 -0.18 -10.13 -2.55
C ILE A 134 -1.22 -9.46 -1.66
N SER A 135 -2.48 -9.67 -2.00
CA SER A 135 -3.61 -9.51 -1.08
C SER A 135 -4.33 -10.84 -0.94
N THR A 136 -4.82 -11.13 0.27
CA THR A 136 -5.64 -12.30 0.55
C THR A 136 -6.96 -11.89 1.18
N VAL A 137 -7.97 -12.74 1.10
CA VAL A 137 -9.27 -12.50 1.69
C VAL A 137 -9.70 -13.66 2.58
N MET A 138 -10.12 -13.35 3.79
CA MET A 138 -10.86 -14.28 4.65
C MET A 138 -12.36 -14.03 4.41
N GLU A 139 -13.02 -14.99 3.81
CA GLU A 139 -14.45 -14.95 3.51
C GLU A 139 -15.23 -15.69 4.60
N GLY A 140 -16.05 -14.93 5.33
CA GLY A 140 -16.85 -15.42 6.45
C GLY A 140 -16.09 -15.59 7.77
N MET A 141 -16.73 -15.18 8.86
CA MET A 141 -16.16 -15.25 10.22
C MET A 141 -16.09 -16.68 10.77
N ASN A 142 -16.72 -17.66 10.12
CA ASN A 142 -16.62 -19.09 10.45
C ASN A 142 -15.64 -19.87 9.56
N SER A 143 -14.84 -19.17 8.73
CA SER A 143 -13.87 -19.73 7.79
C SER A 143 -12.77 -20.53 8.48
N ASP A 144 -12.04 -21.33 7.72
CA ASP A 144 -10.85 -22.03 8.21
C ASP A 144 -9.75 -21.03 8.63
N GLY A 145 -9.67 -19.86 7.97
CA GLY A 145 -8.80 -18.77 8.40
C GLY A 145 -9.10 -18.32 9.83
N ARG A 146 -10.37 -18.11 10.17
CA ARG A 146 -10.78 -17.76 11.54
C ARG A 146 -10.43 -18.85 12.55
N LYS A 147 -10.68 -20.12 12.20
CA LYS A 147 -10.29 -21.26 13.03
C LYS A 147 -8.78 -21.34 13.26
N ASN A 148 -7.98 -21.09 12.20
CA ASN A 148 -6.53 -21.04 12.31
C ASN A 148 -6.06 -19.91 13.23
N LEU A 149 -6.65 -18.72 13.12
CA LEU A 149 -6.37 -17.61 14.02
C LEU A 149 -6.67 -17.97 15.47
N ASN A 150 -7.84 -18.53 15.75
CA ASN A 150 -8.24 -18.97 17.09
C ASN A 150 -7.22 -19.96 17.69
N LYS A 151 -6.77 -20.95 16.89
CA LYS A 151 -5.73 -21.89 17.32
C LYS A 151 -4.39 -21.19 17.65
N LYS A 152 -4.05 -20.13 16.92
CA LYS A 152 -2.84 -19.32 17.22
C LYS A 152 -3.00 -18.57 18.52
N ILE A 153 -4.15 -17.91 18.73
CA ILE A 153 -4.44 -17.18 19.98
C ILE A 153 -4.42 -18.12 21.19
N GLU A 154 -5.05 -19.30 21.13
CA GLU A 154 -5.03 -20.27 22.23
C GLU A 154 -3.62 -20.75 22.58
N LYS A 155 -2.72 -20.82 21.59
CA LYS A 155 -1.30 -21.11 21.87
C LYS A 155 -0.60 -19.94 22.53
N LEU A 156 -0.90 -18.69 22.13
CA LEU A 156 -0.28 -17.50 22.70
C LEU A 156 -0.70 -17.26 24.15
N LYS A 157 -1.94 -17.59 24.51
CA LYS A 157 -2.43 -17.51 25.90
C LYS A 157 -1.64 -18.35 26.91
N LYS A 158 -0.82 -19.30 26.45
CA LYS A 158 0.01 -20.16 27.31
C LYS A 158 1.34 -19.53 27.70
N PHE A 159 1.70 -18.40 27.14
CA PHE A 159 2.94 -17.69 27.46
C PHE A 159 2.71 -16.70 28.61
N ASP A 160 3.62 -16.61 29.53
CA ASP A 160 3.53 -15.78 30.74
C ASP A 160 3.31 -14.29 30.41
N TYR A 161 3.91 -13.80 29.31
CA TYR A 161 3.75 -12.42 28.88
C TYR A 161 2.32 -12.08 28.40
N TYR A 162 1.48 -13.08 28.11
CA TYR A 162 0.14 -12.84 27.55
C TYR A 162 -0.76 -12.09 28.52
N GLU A 163 -0.62 -12.30 29.84
CA GLU A 163 -1.38 -11.60 30.88
C GLU A 163 -1.01 -10.11 30.98
N ASP A 164 0.21 -9.76 30.59
CA ASP A 164 0.69 -8.37 30.55
C ASP A 164 0.27 -7.63 29.29
N ILE A 165 -0.41 -8.30 28.33
CA ILE A 165 -0.83 -7.73 27.07
C ILE A 165 -2.19 -7.05 27.23
N ARG A 166 -2.27 -5.81 26.69
CA ARG A 166 -3.51 -5.04 26.64
C ARG A 166 -3.71 -4.48 25.23
N VAL A 167 -4.90 -4.68 24.67
CA VAL A 167 -5.29 -4.06 23.39
C VAL A 167 -6.32 -2.98 23.64
N GLU A 168 -6.03 -1.77 23.18
CA GLU A 168 -6.92 -0.62 23.29
C GLU A 168 -7.42 -0.17 21.92
N SER A 169 -8.68 0.22 21.86
CA SER A 169 -9.25 0.93 20.72
C SER A 169 -8.94 2.43 20.80
N ALA A 170 -8.84 3.08 19.63
CA ALA A 170 -8.79 4.55 19.55
C ALA A 170 -10.18 5.23 19.63
N GLU A 171 -11.26 4.48 19.86
CA GLU A 171 -12.65 4.96 19.76
C GLU A 171 -12.93 6.25 20.54
N ASN A 172 -12.48 6.30 21.79
CA ASN A 172 -12.69 7.46 22.67
C ASN A 172 -11.43 8.34 22.82
N LYS A 173 -10.54 8.29 21.83
CA LYS A 173 -9.29 9.03 21.85
C LYS A 173 -9.28 10.11 20.76
N ASP A 174 -8.54 11.18 21.03
CA ASP A 174 -8.20 12.15 20.01
C ASP A 174 -7.28 11.52 18.97
N LEU A 175 -7.64 11.61 17.68
CA LEU A 175 -6.90 10.95 16.60
C LEU A 175 -5.48 11.50 16.47
N LEU A 176 -5.27 12.80 16.61
CA LEU A 176 -3.94 13.40 16.58
C LEU A 176 -3.02 12.81 17.65
N THR A 177 -3.54 12.64 18.86
CA THR A 177 -2.80 12.01 19.97
C THR A 177 -2.43 10.55 19.64
N VAL A 178 -3.36 9.78 19.06
CA VAL A 178 -3.11 8.39 18.65
C VAL A 178 -2.04 8.34 17.56
N LEU A 179 -2.17 9.16 16.51
CA LEU A 179 -1.23 9.20 15.39
C LEU A 179 0.19 9.58 15.83
N ASN A 180 0.33 10.55 16.74
CA ASN A 180 1.64 10.90 17.30
C ASN A 180 2.29 9.73 18.03
N LYS A 181 1.53 8.93 18.80
CA LYS A 181 2.05 7.76 19.51
C LYS A 181 2.52 6.66 18.55
N VAL A 182 1.77 6.41 17.48
CA VAL A 182 2.10 5.31 16.55
C VAL A 182 3.12 5.72 15.48
N TYR A 183 3.40 7.00 15.31
CA TYR A 183 4.36 7.47 14.31
C TYR A 183 5.75 6.88 14.53
N ASP A 184 6.31 7.01 15.73
CA ASP A 184 7.66 6.51 16.04
C ASP A 184 7.74 5.00 15.87
N LEU A 185 6.72 4.28 16.34
CA LEU A 185 6.61 2.84 16.12
C LEU A 185 6.51 2.49 14.62
N THR A 186 5.81 3.30 13.83
CA THR A 186 5.68 3.09 12.38
C THR A 186 7.03 3.22 11.68
N VAL A 187 7.77 4.29 11.99
CA VAL A 187 9.12 4.52 11.45
C VAL A 187 10.03 3.34 11.80
N GLU A 188 10.05 2.94 13.07
CA GLU A 188 10.89 1.84 13.52
C GLU A 188 10.50 0.50 12.88
N ALA A 189 9.22 0.17 12.85
CA ALA A 189 8.74 -1.10 12.30
C ALA A 189 8.96 -1.23 10.79
N PHE A 190 8.94 -0.12 10.05
CA PHE A 190 9.00 -0.14 8.58
C PHE A 190 10.36 0.24 8.01
N LYS A 191 11.32 0.72 8.81
CA LYS A 191 12.65 1.19 8.33
C LYS A 191 13.39 0.19 7.44
N ASN A 192 13.17 -1.11 7.64
CA ASN A 192 13.79 -2.18 6.87
C ASN A 192 12.89 -2.76 5.77
N ASN A 193 11.73 -2.17 5.51
CA ASN A 193 10.86 -2.60 4.42
C ASN A 193 11.48 -2.21 3.07
N PHE A 194 11.16 -3.00 2.07
CA PHE A 194 11.67 -2.82 0.71
C PHE A 194 11.29 -1.42 0.16
N LEU A 195 12.30 -0.66 -0.28
CA LEU A 195 12.18 0.72 -0.79
C LEU A 195 11.48 1.69 0.19
N TYR A 196 11.51 1.41 1.49
CA TYR A 196 10.95 2.32 2.47
C TYR A 196 11.67 3.66 2.46
N SER A 197 10.91 4.73 2.49
CA SER A 197 11.39 6.09 2.76
C SER A 197 10.66 6.61 3.98
N GLU A 198 11.39 7.15 4.94
CA GLU A 198 10.78 7.79 6.09
C GLU A 198 9.92 8.97 5.63
N LEU A 199 8.71 9.04 6.18
CA LEU A 199 7.80 10.14 5.97
C LEU A 199 7.93 11.11 7.15
N GLU A 200 8.12 12.39 6.87
CA GLU A 200 8.13 13.42 7.91
C GLU A 200 6.84 13.36 8.75
N ARG A 201 6.98 13.53 10.08
CA ARG A 201 5.85 13.42 11.02
C ARG A 201 4.65 14.28 10.60
N GLU A 202 4.90 15.53 10.21
CA GLU A 202 3.84 16.43 9.79
C GLU A 202 3.07 15.95 8.56
N ILE A 203 3.79 15.36 7.59
CA ILE A 203 3.17 14.79 6.38
C ILE A 203 2.37 13.55 6.75
N PHE A 204 2.91 12.67 7.61
CA PHE A 204 2.20 11.51 8.13
C PHE A 204 0.90 11.91 8.83
N LEU A 205 0.96 12.86 9.75
CA LEU A 205 -0.22 13.35 10.47
C LEU A 205 -1.26 13.94 9.50
N LYS A 206 -0.82 14.83 8.60
CA LYS A 206 -1.71 15.44 7.61
C LYS A 206 -2.39 14.41 6.72
N MET A 207 -1.67 13.36 6.30
CA MET A 207 -2.21 12.30 5.46
C MET A 207 -3.37 11.56 6.13
N TYR A 208 -3.28 11.26 7.43
CA TYR A 208 -4.36 10.57 8.15
C TYR A 208 -5.48 11.53 8.59
N LEU A 209 -5.13 12.73 9.08
CA LEU A 209 -6.12 13.70 9.54
C LEU A 209 -7.02 14.24 8.42
N SER A 210 -6.54 14.25 7.16
CA SER A 210 -7.37 14.65 6.02
C SER A 210 -8.54 13.69 5.76
N TYR A 211 -8.53 12.51 6.37
CA TYR A 211 -9.59 11.50 6.29
C TYR A 211 -10.21 11.16 7.65
N GLU A 212 -10.05 12.04 8.67
CA GLU A 212 -10.52 11.76 10.02
C GLU A 212 -12.03 11.42 10.08
N ASP A 213 -12.85 12.10 9.29
CA ASP A 213 -14.28 11.86 9.17
C ASP A 213 -14.65 10.49 8.59
N LYS A 214 -13.72 9.83 7.89
CA LYS A 214 -13.86 8.49 7.29
C LYS A 214 -13.20 7.39 8.11
N ILE A 215 -12.38 7.76 9.09
CA ILE A 215 -11.70 6.81 9.95
C ILE A 215 -12.64 6.34 11.06
N ILE A 216 -12.96 5.06 11.06
CA ILE A 216 -13.71 4.44 12.15
C ILE A 216 -12.71 4.07 13.25
N LYS A 217 -12.60 4.92 14.28
CA LYS A 217 -11.59 4.83 15.34
C LYS A 217 -11.59 3.49 16.10
N LYS A 218 -12.72 2.78 16.18
CA LYS A 218 -12.79 1.46 16.82
C LYS A 218 -11.97 0.39 16.08
N PHE A 219 -11.70 0.56 14.77
CA PHE A 219 -10.83 -0.31 13.99
C PHE A 219 -9.35 0.11 14.00
N PHE A 220 -9.01 1.08 14.82
CA PHE A 220 -7.63 1.41 15.15
C PHE A 220 -7.31 0.81 16.52
N LYS A 221 -6.56 -0.29 16.55
CA LYS A 221 -6.20 -1.01 17.76
C LYS A 221 -4.72 -0.81 18.07
N MET A 222 -4.42 -0.52 19.33
CA MET A 222 -3.07 -0.35 19.86
C MET A 222 -2.77 -1.49 20.84
N LEU A 223 -1.62 -2.12 20.69
CA LEU A 223 -1.17 -3.24 21.51
C LEU A 223 -0.10 -2.76 22.49
N TYR A 224 -0.35 -2.95 23.74
CA TYR A 224 0.57 -2.65 24.84
C TYR A 224 1.05 -3.93 25.50
N LEU A 225 2.32 -3.97 25.85
CA LEU A 225 2.88 -4.91 26.80
C LEU A 225 3.21 -4.11 28.07
N ARG A 226 2.45 -4.34 29.15
CA ARG A 226 2.43 -3.43 30.30
C ARG A 226 2.04 -2.00 29.84
N ASP A 227 2.95 -1.04 30.00
CA ASP A 227 2.72 0.36 29.62
C ASP A 227 3.38 0.75 28.28
N GLU A 228 4.14 -0.16 27.67
CA GLU A 228 4.84 0.08 26.41
C GLU A 228 3.94 -0.21 25.20
N LEU A 229 3.82 0.75 24.28
CA LEU A 229 3.16 0.55 22.99
C LEU A 229 4.07 -0.25 22.06
N ILE A 230 3.76 -1.51 21.82
CA ILE A 230 4.57 -2.45 21.01
C ILE A 230 4.00 -2.77 19.63
N GLY A 231 2.79 -2.33 19.34
CA GLY A 231 2.18 -2.57 18.04
C GLY A 231 0.86 -1.85 17.85
N TYR A 232 0.43 -1.76 16.60
CA TYR A 232 -0.92 -1.31 16.26
C TYR A 232 -1.40 -1.97 14.97
N VAL A 233 -2.72 -1.97 14.78
CA VAL A 233 -3.39 -2.34 13.53
C VAL A 233 -4.44 -1.31 13.20
N PHE A 234 -4.57 -1.00 11.92
CA PHE A 234 -5.58 -0.09 11.40
C PHE A 234 -6.37 -0.77 10.29
N GLY A 235 -7.68 -0.84 10.47
CA GLY A 235 -8.65 -1.35 9.51
C GLY A 235 -9.56 -0.26 8.97
N ILE A 236 -9.97 -0.39 7.73
CA ILE A 236 -10.95 0.50 7.07
C ILE A 236 -12.03 -0.33 6.40
N PRO A 237 -13.31 0.09 6.46
CA PRO A 237 -14.37 -0.54 5.67
C PRO A 237 -14.11 -0.39 4.16
N ASP A 238 -14.47 -1.40 3.39
CA ASP A 238 -14.43 -1.28 1.93
C ASP A 238 -15.63 -0.48 1.41
N TYR A 239 -15.54 0.84 1.48
CA TYR A 239 -16.62 1.74 1.02
C TYR A 239 -16.97 1.57 -0.46
N THR A 240 -16.13 0.91 -1.27
CA THR A 240 -16.44 0.65 -2.68
C THR A 240 -17.63 -0.31 -2.81
N GLU A 241 -17.88 -1.14 -1.81
CA GLU A 241 -18.99 -2.10 -1.80
C GLU A 241 -20.37 -1.42 -1.81
N LEU A 242 -20.49 -0.20 -1.29
CA LEU A 242 -21.76 0.56 -1.35
C LEU A 242 -22.27 0.73 -2.77
N GLY A 243 -21.34 0.94 -3.75
CA GLY A 243 -21.71 1.18 -5.13
C GLY A 243 -22.28 -0.03 -5.87
N TYR A 244 -22.12 -1.25 -5.35
CA TYR A 244 -22.58 -2.47 -6.02
C TYR A 244 -23.26 -3.51 -5.14
N LYS A 245 -23.00 -3.50 -3.82
CA LYS A 245 -23.68 -4.39 -2.86
C LYS A 245 -24.81 -3.67 -2.09
N GLY A 246 -24.76 -2.34 -2.01
CA GLY A 246 -25.66 -1.54 -1.18
C GLY A 246 -25.40 -1.66 0.33
N LYS A 247 -24.43 -2.49 0.74
CA LYS A 247 -23.95 -2.62 2.12
C LYS A 247 -22.44 -2.79 2.12
N ILE A 248 -21.79 -2.55 3.26
CA ILE A 248 -20.38 -2.85 3.46
C ILE A 248 -20.28 -4.06 4.37
N ASP A 249 -19.72 -5.16 3.87
CA ASP A 249 -19.52 -6.39 4.63
C ASP A 249 -18.03 -6.80 4.74
N THR A 250 -17.13 -5.97 4.21
CA THR A 250 -15.70 -6.23 4.18
C THR A 250 -14.91 -5.15 4.93
N ILE A 251 -14.00 -5.57 5.82
CA ILE A 251 -12.99 -4.73 6.44
C ILE A 251 -11.63 -4.98 5.77
N ILE A 252 -10.91 -3.93 5.43
CA ILE A 252 -9.56 -4.01 4.88
C ILE A 252 -8.57 -3.76 6.01
N LEU A 253 -7.71 -4.72 6.31
CA LEU A 253 -6.56 -4.53 7.18
C LEU A 253 -5.52 -3.72 6.39
N LYS A 254 -5.50 -2.40 6.63
CA LYS A 254 -4.71 -1.44 5.85
C LYS A 254 -3.26 -1.39 6.32
N THR A 255 -3.03 -1.40 7.63
CA THR A 255 -1.70 -1.26 8.22
C THR A 255 -1.62 -2.11 9.49
N ILE A 256 -0.53 -2.82 9.64
CA ILE A 256 -0.14 -3.49 10.88
C ILE A 256 1.33 -3.24 11.12
N ALA A 257 1.68 -2.79 12.31
CA ALA A 257 3.05 -2.60 12.75
C ALA A 257 3.25 -3.24 14.12
N VAL A 258 4.39 -3.88 14.29
CA VAL A 258 4.85 -4.43 15.57
C VAL A 258 6.31 -4.02 15.73
N SER A 259 6.69 -3.56 16.91
CA SER A 259 8.09 -3.22 17.21
C SER A 259 9.00 -4.39 16.86
N PRO A 260 10.14 -4.16 16.19
CA PRO A 260 11.09 -5.20 15.78
C PRO A 260 11.52 -6.13 16.92
N GLU A 261 11.60 -5.63 18.15
CA GLU A 261 11.94 -6.41 19.34
C GLU A 261 10.93 -7.54 19.64
N TYR A 262 9.68 -7.35 19.23
CA TYR A 262 8.59 -8.31 19.42
C TYR A 262 8.24 -9.12 18.17
N ASN A 263 9.05 -9.01 17.11
CA ASN A 263 8.85 -9.79 15.89
C ASN A 263 8.96 -11.30 16.19
N GLY A 264 8.10 -12.09 15.55
CA GLY A 264 8.05 -13.54 15.72
C GLY A 264 7.38 -14.03 17.02
N LYS A 265 7.06 -13.14 17.97
CA LYS A 265 6.40 -13.47 19.24
C LYS A 265 4.86 -13.58 19.15
N GLY A 266 4.28 -13.47 17.96
CA GLY A 266 2.83 -13.64 17.73
C GLY A 266 1.98 -12.38 17.94
N MET A 267 2.58 -11.23 18.19
CA MET A 267 1.88 -9.96 18.47
C MET A 267 0.97 -9.54 17.30
N GLY A 268 1.38 -9.81 16.06
CA GLY A 268 0.55 -9.56 14.89
C GLY A 268 -0.76 -10.35 14.90
N TYR A 269 -0.77 -11.59 15.39
CA TYR A 269 -2.01 -12.38 15.50
C TYR A 269 -2.97 -11.79 16.54
N ILE A 270 -2.44 -11.26 17.66
CA ILE A 270 -3.26 -10.63 18.71
C ILE A 270 -3.94 -9.37 18.15
N LEU A 271 -3.19 -8.53 17.44
CA LEU A 271 -3.72 -7.34 16.78
C LEU A 271 -4.79 -7.68 15.74
N ILE A 272 -4.51 -8.65 14.86
CA ILE A 272 -5.46 -9.11 13.84
C ILE A 272 -6.72 -9.67 14.50
N ASN A 273 -6.58 -10.49 15.54
CA ASN A 273 -7.74 -11.05 16.26
C ASN A 273 -8.61 -9.95 16.86
N SER A 274 -8.01 -8.95 17.51
CA SER A 274 -8.75 -7.83 18.09
C SER A 274 -9.50 -7.00 17.04
N LEU A 275 -8.89 -6.79 15.87
CA LEU A 275 -9.57 -6.12 14.75
C LEU A 275 -10.76 -6.93 14.24
N ILE A 276 -10.58 -8.25 14.05
CA ILE A 276 -11.61 -9.15 13.53
C ILE A 276 -12.77 -9.27 14.52
N GLU A 277 -12.50 -9.42 15.82
CA GLU A 277 -13.54 -9.45 16.85
C GLU A 277 -14.39 -8.17 16.84
N GLU A 278 -13.77 -7.02 16.63
CA GLU A 278 -14.51 -5.77 16.51
C GLU A 278 -15.33 -5.71 15.22
N ALA A 279 -14.73 -6.13 14.09
CA ALA A 279 -15.42 -6.17 12.81
C ALA A 279 -16.64 -7.12 12.84
N GLU A 280 -16.50 -8.28 13.46
CA GLU A 280 -17.58 -9.25 13.64
C GLU A 280 -18.75 -8.66 14.47
N LYS A 281 -18.46 -7.95 15.58
CA LYS A 281 -19.47 -7.26 16.39
C LYS A 281 -20.24 -6.19 15.60
N GLU A 282 -19.56 -5.52 14.67
CA GLU A 282 -20.15 -4.50 13.80
C GLU A 282 -20.83 -5.07 12.55
N GLY A 283 -20.88 -6.41 12.41
CA GLY A 283 -21.59 -7.10 11.32
C GLY A 283 -20.80 -7.22 10.02
N TYR A 284 -19.49 -6.99 10.03
CA TYR A 284 -18.63 -7.31 8.88
C TYR A 284 -18.43 -8.82 8.78
N GLU A 285 -18.43 -9.33 7.56
CA GLU A 285 -18.34 -10.76 7.27
C GLU A 285 -16.96 -11.17 6.74
N ASN A 286 -16.23 -10.24 6.08
CA ASN A 286 -15.01 -10.54 5.36
C ASN A 286 -13.85 -9.64 5.81
N VAL A 287 -12.61 -10.16 5.66
CA VAL A 287 -11.40 -9.40 5.95
C VAL A 287 -10.42 -9.52 4.78
N ILE A 288 -10.01 -8.37 4.20
CA ILE A 288 -8.92 -8.31 3.24
C ILE A 288 -7.61 -7.98 3.96
N TYR A 289 -6.61 -8.82 3.79
CA TYR A 289 -5.23 -8.56 4.20
C TYR A 289 -4.50 -7.95 3.01
N ALA A 290 -4.31 -6.62 3.05
CA ALA A 290 -3.95 -5.85 1.87
C ALA A 290 -2.45 -5.68 1.68
N LEU A 291 -2.01 -5.89 0.43
CA LEU A 291 -0.81 -5.36 -0.18
C LEU A 291 0.49 -5.78 0.53
N MET A 292 0.57 -7.05 0.93
CA MET A 292 1.72 -7.60 1.65
C MET A 292 2.87 -7.90 0.69
N HIS A 293 4.07 -7.40 0.99
CA HIS A 293 5.29 -7.72 0.25
C HIS A 293 5.63 -9.22 0.38
N GLU A 294 6.11 -9.84 -0.69
CA GLU A 294 6.36 -11.28 -0.75
C GLU A 294 7.42 -11.81 0.25
N SER A 295 8.35 -10.95 0.69
CA SER A 295 9.34 -11.31 1.71
C SER A 295 8.89 -11.02 3.14
N ASN A 296 7.77 -10.31 3.36
CA ASN A 296 7.32 -9.94 4.69
C ASN A 296 6.60 -11.11 5.38
N VAL A 297 6.75 -11.19 6.70
CA VAL A 297 6.05 -12.17 7.55
C VAL A 297 4.52 -12.04 7.42
N SER A 298 4.02 -10.84 7.18
CA SER A 298 2.59 -10.57 6.96
C SER A 298 1.99 -11.39 5.82
N LYS A 299 2.76 -11.68 4.75
CA LYS A 299 2.32 -12.59 3.68
C LYS A 299 1.95 -13.96 4.20
N ASN A 300 2.80 -14.55 5.06
CA ASN A 300 2.56 -15.88 5.61
C ASN A 300 1.34 -15.88 6.54
N ILE A 301 1.12 -14.79 7.27
CA ILE A 301 -0.08 -14.60 8.08
C ILE A 301 -1.32 -14.52 7.16
N GLY A 302 -1.28 -13.69 6.14
CA GLY A 302 -2.38 -13.54 5.19
C GLY A 302 -2.74 -14.86 4.48
N LEU A 303 -1.75 -15.65 4.06
CA LEU A 303 -1.98 -16.96 3.43
C LEU A 303 -2.49 -18.03 4.41
N LEU A 304 -2.18 -17.91 5.69
CA LEU A 304 -2.73 -18.79 6.73
C LEU A 304 -4.20 -18.48 7.03
N LEU A 305 -4.56 -17.20 6.95
CA LEU A 305 -5.87 -16.68 7.38
C LEU A 305 -6.86 -16.48 6.24
N GLY A 306 -6.40 -16.44 4.98
CA GLY A 306 -7.27 -16.18 3.84
C GLY A 306 -6.77 -16.82 2.54
N ASN A 307 -7.64 -16.79 1.53
CA ASN A 307 -7.34 -17.24 0.18
C ASN A 307 -6.67 -16.11 -0.63
N MET A 308 -5.87 -16.50 -1.64
CA MET A 308 -5.27 -15.54 -2.56
C MET A 308 -6.36 -14.73 -3.26
N LEU A 309 -6.28 -13.40 -3.14
CA LEU A 309 -7.19 -12.47 -3.81
C LEU A 309 -6.54 -11.89 -5.08
N ARG A 310 -5.33 -11.33 -4.95
CA ARG A 310 -4.62 -10.65 -6.04
C ARG A 310 -3.11 -10.75 -5.89
N ARG A 311 -2.40 -10.57 -7.03
CA ARG A 311 -0.95 -10.36 -7.08
C ARG A 311 -0.61 -9.04 -7.75
N TYR A 312 0.48 -8.45 -7.28
CA TYR A 312 0.97 -7.16 -7.79
C TYR A 312 2.48 -7.26 -8.00
N THR A 313 2.97 -6.46 -8.95
CA THR A 313 4.39 -6.41 -9.26
C THR A 313 4.89 -4.97 -9.32
N LEU A 314 6.04 -4.75 -8.71
CA LEU A 314 6.91 -3.61 -8.96
C LEU A 314 7.98 -4.06 -9.94
N PHE A 315 8.31 -3.22 -10.90
CA PHE A 315 9.20 -3.56 -11.99
C PHE A 315 10.48 -2.72 -11.95
N ILE A 316 11.53 -3.22 -12.62
CA ILE A 316 12.82 -2.58 -12.77
C ILE A 316 13.29 -2.67 -14.22
N LYS A 317 13.98 -1.65 -14.70
CA LYS A 317 14.70 -1.64 -15.97
C LYS A 317 16.11 -1.11 -15.75
N GLU A 318 17.09 -1.81 -16.28
CA GLU A 318 18.45 -1.30 -16.43
C GLU A 318 18.54 -0.50 -17.73
N LEU A 319 19.19 0.67 -17.68
CA LEU A 319 19.34 1.57 -18.82
C LEU A 319 20.65 1.33 -19.57
#